data_b74968a28541ca66dd1a083748e4101c
#
_entry.id   b74968a28541ca66dd1a083748e4101c
#
_cell.length_a   1.000
_cell.length_b   1.000
_cell.length_c   1.000
_cell.angle_alpha   90.00
_cell.angle_beta   90.00
_cell.angle_gamma   90.00
#
_symmetry.space_group_name_H-M   'P 1'
#
loop_
_entity.id
_entity.type
_entity.pdbx_description
1 polymer ?
#
loop_
_entity_poly.entity_id
_entity_poly.type
_entity_poly.pdbx_seq_one_letter_code
_entity_poly.pdbx_strand_id
1 'polypeptide(L)'
;MKTRITELFDIEHPIIQGGMHFVGFSELVAAVSNAGGLGIITALTQPTPKDLANEIAKCHDMTDKPFGVNLTFIPSFKDPPYDEYIDAIIQGGIKIVETAGRNPEKYMPQLKDAGIKVIHKCTSVRHSLKAEAIGCDAVSVDGFECGGHPGEDDVPNGILLPRAAEELKIPFVASGGMANARSLVSALAFGAEGMNMGTRFIATKEAPVHDNVKQRLVEASELETRLVMRPLRNTERVLVNKAVDQIMEIEASHKDNNDPNTLLEEIRPLVAGSERVLRDGDLEAAAWSCGMVAGLIHDVPTCQELIDTIMKEADEIINERLNSYANA
;
A
#
# COMPACT_ATOMS: atom_id res chain seq x y z
N MET A 1 -9.94 -18.79 2.26
CA MET A 1 -8.66 -19.43 1.80
C MET A 1 -7.66 -19.35 2.94
N LYS A 2 -7.08 -20.48 3.37
CA LYS A 2 -6.17 -20.53 4.53
C LYS A 2 -4.72 -20.41 4.08
N THR A 3 -3.97 -19.41 4.59
CA THR A 3 -2.55 -19.18 4.33
C THR A 3 -1.85 -18.78 5.63
N ARG A 4 -0.49 -18.75 5.67
CA ARG A 4 0.23 -18.27 6.86
C ARG A 4 -0.11 -16.79 7.19
N ILE A 5 -0.46 -15.99 6.20
CA ILE A 5 -0.89 -14.59 6.41
C ILE A 5 -2.25 -14.53 7.10
N THR A 6 -3.22 -15.35 6.68
CA THR A 6 -4.53 -15.36 7.35
C THR A 6 -4.43 -15.88 8.78
N GLU A 7 -3.57 -16.87 9.05
CA GLU A 7 -3.32 -17.38 10.40
C GLU A 7 -2.55 -16.36 11.27
N LEU A 8 -1.58 -15.66 10.70
CA LEU A 8 -0.75 -14.68 11.40
C LEU A 8 -1.57 -13.48 11.89
N PHE A 9 -2.47 -12.97 11.06
CA PHE A 9 -3.24 -11.77 11.32
C PHE A 9 -4.69 -12.03 11.78
N ASP A 10 -5.09 -13.30 11.87
CA ASP A 10 -6.46 -13.73 12.25
C ASP A 10 -7.54 -13.11 11.35
N ILE A 11 -7.30 -13.16 10.04
CA ILE A 11 -8.21 -12.67 9.00
C ILE A 11 -8.75 -13.81 8.14
N GLU A 12 -9.94 -13.62 7.54
CA GLU A 12 -10.62 -14.65 6.76
C GLU A 12 -10.01 -14.83 5.37
N HIS A 13 -9.64 -13.73 4.73
CA HIS A 13 -9.14 -13.68 3.35
C HIS A 13 -7.72 -13.10 3.29
N PRO A 14 -6.83 -13.63 2.45
CA PRO A 14 -5.44 -13.19 2.35
C PRO A 14 -5.32 -11.89 1.54
N ILE A 15 -6.13 -10.88 1.92
CA ILE A 15 -6.24 -9.58 1.24
C ILE A 15 -6.01 -8.48 2.26
N ILE A 16 -5.05 -7.60 1.97
CA ILE A 16 -4.70 -6.44 2.79
C ILE A 16 -5.00 -5.16 2.00
N GLN A 17 -5.65 -4.19 2.64
CA GLN A 17 -5.66 -2.82 2.20
C GLN A 17 -4.48 -2.12 2.88
N GLY A 18 -3.42 -1.85 2.12
CA GLY A 18 -2.20 -1.22 2.64
C GLY A 18 -2.40 0.23 3.05
N GLY A 19 -1.53 0.72 3.92
CA GLY A 19 -1.54 2.12 4.32
C GLY A 19 -1.42 3.06 3.11
N MET A 20 -2.32 4.04 3.03
CA MET A 20 -2.36 5.04 1.96
C MET A 20 -2.64 6.41 2.56
N HIS A 21 -1.74 7.38 2.29
CA HIS A 21 -1.86 8.74 2.80
C HIS A 21 -3.15 9.40 2.27
N PHE A 22 -3.91 10.03 3.16
CA PHE A 22 -5.23 10.63 2.92
C PHE A 22 -6.33 9.67 2.41
N VAL A 23 -6.13 8.35 2.51
CA VAL A 23 -7.12 7.33 2.11
C VAL A 23 -7.41 6.34 3.24
N GLY A 24 -6.37 5.89 3.97
CA GLY A 24 -6.49 4.89 5.03
C GLY A 24 -7.10 5.46 6.32
N PHE A 25 -8.39 5.79 6.29
CA PHE A 25 -9.20 6.21 7.44
C PHE A 25 -10.10 5.07 7.90
N SER A 26 -10.68 5.23 9.10
CA SER A 26 -11.50 4.22 9.77
C SER A 26 -12.67 3.69 8.91
N GLU A 27 -13.28 4.53 8.07
CA GLU A 27 -14.38 4.11 7.19
C GLU A 27 -13.97 3.00 6.22
N LEU A 28 -12.88 3.20 5.49
CA LEU A 28 -12.34 2.21 4.57
C LEU A 28 -11.81 0.99 5.32
N VAL A 29 -11.05 1.23 6.39
CA VAL A 29 -10.39 0.21 7.18
C VAL A 29 -11.40 -0.76 7.80
N ALA A 30 -12.43 -0.24 8.45
CA ALA A 30 -13.50 -1.06 9.03
C ALA A 30 -14.27 -1.84 7.95
N ALA A 31 -14.55 -1.23 6.80
CA ALA A 31 -15.24 -1.90 5.70
C ALA A 31 -14.43 -3.10 5.15
N VAL A 32 -13.11 -2.93 4.97
CA VAL A 32 -12.21 -4.01 4.54
C VAL A 32 -12.14 -5.12 5.59
N SER A 33 -12.01 -4.76 6.87
CA SER A 33 -11.94 -5.74 7.97
C SER A 33 -13.24 -6.50 8.13
N ASN A 34 -14.38 -5.81 8.04
CA ASN A 34 -15.71 -6.45 8.09
C ASN A 34 -15.94 -7.39 6.89
N ALA A 35 -15.34 -7.12 5.74
CA ALA A 35 -15.35 -7.98 4.57
C ALA A 35 -14.34 -9.16 4.65
N GLY A 36 -13.69 -9.36 5.79
CA GLY A 36 -12.77 -10.48 6.05
C GLY A 36 -11.32 -10.26 5.60
N GLY A 37 -10.97 -9.08 5.09
CA GLY A 37 -9.59 -8.69 4.81
C GLY A 37 -8.90 -8.04 6.02
N LEU A 38 -7.73 -7.44 5.80
CA LEU A 38 -7.03 -6.61 6.78
C LEU A 38 -7.04 -5.15 6.32
N GLY A 39 -7.84 -4.31 6.97
CA GLY A 39 -7.79 -2.86 6.78
C GLY A 39 -6.66 -2.23 7.59
N ILE A 40 -6.03 -1.17 7.08
CA ILE A 40 -4.89 -0.51 7.73
C ILE A 40 -5.07 1.02 7.76
N ILE A 41 -5.20 1.59 8.98
CA ILE A 41 -5.21 3.03 9.21
C ILE A 41 -3.83 3.61 8.89
N THR A 42 -3.77 4.77 8.23
CA THR A 42 -2.49 5.46 7.98
C THR A 42 -2.20 6.49 9.06
N ALA A 43 -1.22 6.20 9.92
CA ALA A 43 -0.91 7.03 11.09
C ALA A 43 -0.53 8.47 10.73
N LEU A 44 0.35 8.67 9.75
CA LEU A 44 0.84 10.01 9.40
C LEU A 44 -0.16 10.87 8.59
N THR A 45 -1.32 10.32 8.24
CA THR A 45 -2.47 11.12 7.78
C THR A 45 -3.09 11.88 8.95
N GLN A 46 -2.98 11.35 10.15
CA GLN A 46 -3.46 12.00 11.36
C GLN A 46 -2.43 13.06 11.82
N PRO A 47 -2.84 14.34 12.01
CA PRO A 47 -1.90 15.43 12.29
C PRO A 47 -1.10 15.26 13.57
N THR A 48 -1.67 14.57 14.55
CA THR A 48 -1.04 14.33 15.87
C THR A 48 -1.25 12.89 16.34
N PRO A 49 -0.42 12.38 17.27
CA PRO A 49 -0.66 11.09 17.93
C PRO A 49 -2.04 10.97 18.59
N LYS A 50 -2.57 12.08 19.13
CA LYS A 50 -3.92 12.13 19.70
C LYS A 50 -5.00 11.95 18.62
N ASP A 51 -4.82 12.54 17.44
CA ASP A 51 -5.76 12.34 16.34
C ASP A 51 -5.72 10.89 15.85
N LEU A 52 -4.55 10.25 15.83
CA LEU A 52 -4.43 8.82 15.57
C LEU A 52 -5.17 7.99 16.62
N ALA A 53 -5.03 8.31 17.91
CA ALA A 53 -5.76 7.61 18.97
C ALA A 53 -7.28 7.73 18.80
N ASN A 54 -7.78 8.91 18.41
CA ASN A 54 -9.19 9.12 18.10
C ASN A 54 -9.64 8.30 16.88
N GLU A 55 -8.82 8.24 15.84
CA GLU A 55 -9.13 7.47 14.62
C GLU A 55 -9.14 5.96 14.89
N ILE A 56 -8.23 5.47 15.73
CA ILE A 56 -8.22 4.07 16.18
C ILE A 56 -9.50 3.77 16.98
N ALA A 57 -9.89 4.63 17.93
CA ALA A 57 -11.10 4.46 18.72
C ALA A 57 -12.35 4.43 17.81
N LYS A 58 -12.44 5.36 16.85
CA LYS A 58 -13.52 5.39 15.85
C LYS A 58 -13.57 4.09 15.04
N CYS A 59 -12.43 3.53 14.65
CA CYS A 59 -12.38 2.26 13.91
C CYS A 59 -12.89 1.09 14.79
N HIS A 60 -12.54 1.06 16.08
CA HIS A 60 -13.06 0.08 17.04
C HIS A 60 -14.58 0.16 17.21
N ASP A 61 -15.18 1.36 17.08
CA ASP A 61 -16.64 1.52 17.10
C ASP A 61 -17.32 0.99 15.83
N MET A 62 -16.57 0.81 14.74
CA MET A 62 -17.08 0.38 13.43
C MET A 62 -16.84 -1.09 13.11
N THR A 63 -15.91 -1.76 13.81
CA THR A 63 -15.58 -3.17 13.56
C THR A 63 -15.02 -3.86 14.80
N ASP A 64 -15.45 -5.13 15.01
CA ASP A 64 -14.84 -6.05 15.97
C ASP A 64 -13.76 -6.94 15.32
N LYS A 65 -13.50 -6.77 14.02
CA LYS A 65 -12.53 -7.56 13.27
C LYS A 65 -11.12 -6.99 13.41
N PRO A 66 -10.06 -7.80 13.20
CA PRO A 66 -8.69 -7.31 13.19
C PRO A 66 -8.48 -6.20 12.16
N PHE A 67 -7.79 -5.14 12.57
CA PHE A 67 -7.26 -4.11 11.69
C PHE A 67 -5.88 -3.67 12.16
N GLY A 68 -5.12 -3.02 11.29
CA GLY A 68 -3.78 -2.56 11.57
C GLY A 68 -3.60 -1.05 11.47
N VAL A 69 -2.40 -0.59 11.79
CA VAL A 69 -1.98 0.80 11.62
C VAL A 69 -0.68 0.83 10.82
N ASN A 70 -0.64 1.66 9.78
CA ASN A 70 0.58 1.93 9.01
C ASN A 70 1.39 3.04 9.67
N LEU A 71 2.68 2.83 9.80
CA LEU A 71 3.65 3.84 10.23
C LEU A 71 4.81 3.88 9.25
N THR A 72 4.86 4.94 8.43
CA THR A 72 5.88 5.13 7.39
C THR A 72 7.02 5.99 7.91
N PHE A 73 8.24 5.46 7.90
CA PHE A 73 9.46 6.16 8.28
C PHE A 73 10.05 6.88 7.08
N ILE A 74 9.65 8.13 6.86
CA ILE A 74 10.10 8.95 5.73
C ILE A 74 11.25 9.88 6.14
N PRO A 75 12.18 10.20 5.23
CA PRO A 75 13.12 11.30 5.43
C PRO A 75 12.36 12.62 5.52
N SER A 76 12.57 13.39 6.59
CA SER A 76 11.96 14.70 6.76
C SER A 76 12.91 15.65 7.46
N PHE A 77 12.74 16.98 7.27
CA PHE A 77 13.53 17.99 7.97
C PHE A 77 13.32 17.96 9.49
N LYS A 78 12.12 17.54 9.91
CA LYS A 78 11.78 17.30 11.30
C LYS A 78 11.02 15.97 11.33
N ASP A 79 11.64 14.97 11.92
CA ASP A 79 10.99 13.66 12.06
C ASP A 79 9.66 13.81 12.82
N PRO A 80 8.60 13.14 12.38
CA PRO A 80 7.39 12.98 13.18
C PRO A 80 7.73 12.41 14.56
N PRO A 81 6.93 12.68 15.59
CA PRO A 81 7.14 12.12 16.92
C PRO A 81 6.76 10.63 16.94
N TYR A 82 7.57 9.80 16.26
CA TYR A 82 7.29 8.37 16.05
C TYR A 82 7.06 7.60 17.34
N ASP A 83 7.82 7.90 18.41
CA ASP A 83 7.66 7.25 19.69
C ASP A 83 6.25 7.50 20.27
N GLU A 84 5.72 8.73 20.15
CA GLU A 84 4.37 9.08 20.60
C GLU A 84 3.27 8.43 19.71
N TYR A 85 3.50 8.30 18.38
CA TYR A 85 2.59 7.55 17.52
C TYR A 85 2.56 6.07 17.88
N ILE A 86 3.70 5.46 18.20
CA ILE A 86 3.78 4.07 18.63
C ILE A 86 3.06 3.89 19.97
N ASP A 87 3.23 4.83 20.91
CA ASP A 87 2.50 4.80 22.18
C ASP A 87 0.98 4.85 21.95
N ALA A 88 0.50 5.71 21.05
CA ALA A 88 -0.93 5.78 20.69
C ALA A 88 -1.42 4.45 20.06
N ILE A 89 -0.62 3.81 19.21
CA ILE A 89 -0.91 2.50 18.63
C ILE A 89 -1.05 1.43 19.70
N ILE A 90 -0.08 1.37 20.65
CA ILE A 90 -0.06 0.39 21.73
C ILE A 90 -1.25 0.60 22.68
N GLN A 91 -1.47 1.87 23.12
CA GLN A 91 -2.57 2.22 24.01
C GLN A 91 -3.95 2.01 23.36
N GLY A 92 -4.03 2.19 22.04
CA GLY A 92 -5.22 1.90 21.25
C GLY A 92 -5.51 0.40 21.07
N GLY A 93 -4.68 -0.49 21.64
CA GLY A 93 -4.91 -1.95 21.60
C GLY A 93 -4.61 -2.62 20.25
N ILE A 94 -3.95 -1.91 19.34
CA ILE A 94 -3.59 -2.43 18.00
C ILE A 94 -2.65 -3.62 18.12
N LYS A 95 -2.89 -4.65 17.32
CA LYS A 95 -2.10 -5.89 17.29
C LYS A 95 -1.28 -6.07 16.01
N ILE A 96 -1.53 -5.26 15.00
CA ILE A 96 -0.89 -5.36 13.69
C ILE A 96 -0.38 -3.99 13.28
N VAL A 97 0.91 -3.89 12.95
CA VAL A 97 1.52 -2.67 12.43
C VAL A 97 2.16 -2.95 11.07
N GLU A 98 1.76 -2.20 10.06
CA GLU A 98 2.46 -2.13 8.79
C GLU A 98 3.50 -1.02 8.87
N THR A 99 4.76 -1.33 8.63
CA THR A 99 5.82 -0.33 8.53
C THR A 99 6.28 -0.17 7.08
N ALA A 100 6.70 1.03 6.71
CA ALA A 100 7.20 1.33 5.37
C ALA A 100 8.34 2.37 5.40
N GLY A 101 9.03 2.55 4.30
CA GLY A 101 10.12 3.51 4.17
C GLY A 101 11.42 3.00 4.77
N ARG A 102 12.00 3.74 5.73
CA ARG A 102 13.26 3.34 6.38
C ARG A 102 13.08 2.11 7.26
N ASN A 103 14.21 1.41 7.50
CA ASN A 103 14.28 0.24 8.37
C ASN A 103 13.68 0.52 9.78
N PRO A 104 12.67 -0.25 10.23
CA PRO A 104 12.00 -0.06 11.52
C PRO A 104 12.79 -0.60 12.73
N GLU A 105 14.02 -1.07 12.56
CA GLU A 105 14.84 -1.77 13.57
C GLU A 105 14.84 -1.09 14.94
N LYS A 106 14.92 0.26 14.96
CA LYS A 106 14.89 1.05 16.20
C LYS A 106 13.63 0.81 17.04
N TYR A 107 12.50 0.60 16.39
CA TYR A 107 11.18 0.51 17.05
C TYR A 107 10.71 -0.93 17.27
N MET A 108 11.40 -1.91 16.68
CA MET A 108 11.03 -3.32 16.81
C MET A 108 10.94 -3.80 18.27
N PRO A 109 11.86 -3.46 19.20
CA PRO A 109 11.73 -3.89 20.58
C PRO A 109 10.41 -3.45 21.21
N GLN A 110 10.05 -2.15 21.10
CA GLN A 110 8.84 -1.60 21.69
C GLN A 110 7.56 -2.26 21.11
N LEU A 111 7.53 -2.47 19.77
CA LEU A 111 6.39 -3.12 19.12
C LEU A 111 6.27 -4.61 19.53
N LYS A 112 7.38 -5.33 19.58
CA LYS A 112 7.39 -6.76 19.95
C LYS A 112 7.06 -6.98 21.44
N ASP A 113 7.55 -6.12 22.34
CA ASP A 113 7.23 -6.17 23.77
C ASP A 113 5.73 -5.94 24.03
N ALA A 114 5.06 -5.15 23.17
CA ALA A 114 3.60 -4.96 23.18
C ALA A 114 2.82 -6.11 22.53
N GLY A 115 3.51 -7.15 22.03
CA GLY A 115 2.90 -8.30 21.34
C GLY A 115 2.36 -7.98 19.95
N ILE A 116 2.83 -6.90 19.33
CA ILE A 116 2.40 -6.46 17.99
C ILE A 116 3.07 -7.31 16.91
N LYS A 117 2.28 -7.72 15.91
CA LYS A 117 2.76 -8.32 14.67
C LYS A 117 3.15 -7.22 13.69
N VAL A 118 4.35 -7.32 13.14
CA VAL A 118 4.89 -6.32 12.23
C VAL A 118 5.04 -6.88 10.83
N ILE A 119 4.38 -6.23 9.85
CA ILE A 119 4.61 -6.44 8.43
C ILE A 119 5.36 -5.23 7.85
N HIS A 120 6.48 -5.45 7.16
CA HIS A 120 7.28 -4.37 6.60
C HIS A 120 7.19 -4.35 5.07
N LYS A 121 6.96 -3.17 4.48
CA LYS A 121 6.93 -2.98 3.02
C LYS A 121 8.34 -2.86 2.46
N CYS A 122 8.66 -3.68 1.47
CA CYS A 122 9.97 -3.77 0.85
C CYS A 122 9.87 -3.82 -0.67
N THR A 123 10.75 -3.11 -1.36
CA THR A 123 10.81 -3.07 -2.83
C THR A 123 11.93 -3.94 -3.40
N SER A 124 12.62 -4.71 -2.57
CA SER A 124 13.69 -5.63 -3.01
C SER A 124 13.85 -6.82 -2.08
N VAL A 125 14.35 -7.93 -2.59
CA VAL A 125 14.67 -9.13 -1.81
C VAL A 125 15.66 -8.82 -0.68
N ARG A 126 16.68 -8.01 -0.94
CA ARG A 126 17.65 -7.58 0.07
C ARG A 126 17.00 -6.88 1.27
N HIS A 127 16.05 -5.98 1.02
CA HIS A 127 15.32 -5.28 2.09
C HIS A 127 14.38 -6.24 2.82
N SER A 128 13.75 -7.17 2.10
CA SER A 128 12.89 -8.21 2.68
C SER A 128 13.66 -9.12 3.66
N LEU A 129 14.87 -9.57 3.28
CA LEU A 129 15.76 -10.34 4.15
C LEU A 129 16.22 -9.54 5.37
N LYS A 130 16.48 -8.23 5.21
CA LYS A 130 16.79 -7.37 6.36
C LYS A 130 15.61 -7.24 7.30
N ALA A 131 14.37 -7.09 6.78
CA ALA A 131 13.15 -7.05 7.57
C ALA A 131 12.95 -8.37 8.36
N GLU A 132 13.16 -9.52 7.73
CA GLU A 132 13.15 -10.82 8.41
C GLU A 132 14.21 -10.87 9.53
N ALA A 133 15.43 -10.45 9.24
CA ALA A 133 16.54 -10.52 10.19
C ALA A 133 16.34 -9.66 11.45
N ILE A 134 15.60 -8.54 11.34
CA ILE A 134 15.28 -7.68 12.49
C ILE A 134 14.02 -8.09 13.25
N GLY A 135 13.35 -9.20 12.86
CA GLY A 135 12.23 -9.80 13.57
C GLY A 135 10.84 -9.34 13.11
N CYS A 136 10.69 -8.83 11.89
CA CYS A 136 9.36 -8.66 11.29
C CYS A 136 8.67 -10.02 11.17
N ASP A 137 7.35 -10.06 11.34
CA ASP A 137 6.55 -11.29 11.27
C ASP A 137 6.15 -11.63 9.83
N ALA A 138 6.08 -10.63 8.97
CA ALA A 138 5.78 -10.75 7.55
C ALA A 138 6.42 -9.61 6.74
N VAL A 139 6.43 -9.76 5.41
CA VAL A 139 6.86 -8.73 4.47
C VAL A 139 5.77 -8.48 3.42
N SER A 140 5.54 -7.22 3.07
CA SER A 140 4.83 -6.82 1.85
C SER A 140 5.87 -6.51 0.78
N VAL A 141 5.88 -7.31 -0.28
CA VAL A 141 6.87 -7.20 -1.37
C VAL A 141 6.26 -6.38 -2.50
N ASP A 142 6.73 -5.15 -2.65
CA ASP A 142 6.19 -4.14 -3.55
C ASP A 142 6.97 -4.15 -4.88
N GLY A 143 6.35 -4.66 -5.96
CA GLY A 143 6.94 -4.67 -7.30
C GLY A 143 6.89 -3.31 -8.00
N PHE A 144 7.59 -3.22 -9.13
CA PHE A 144 7.69 -2.01 -9.96
C PHE A 144 6.34 -1.40 -10.34
N GLU A 145 5.28 -2.21 -10.41
CA GLU A 145 3.93 -1.82 -10.81
C GLU A 145 3.18 -1.00 -9.75
N CYS A 146 3.71 -0.91 -8.52
CA CYS A 146 3.02 -0.26 -7.41
C CYS A 146 2.87 1.26 -7.61
N GLY A 147 1.81 1.81 -7.04
CA GLY A 147 1.66 3.25 -6.85
C GLY A 147 2.48 3.74 -5.67
N GLY A 148 2.85 5.01 -5.65
CA GLY A 148 3.77 5.54 -4.66
C GLY A 148 5.22 5.15 -4.95
N HIS A 149 5.96 4.66 -3.97
CA HIS A 149 7.41 4.47 -4.05
C HIS A 149 7.81 3.03 -4.39
N PRO A 150 8.03 2.68 -5.69
CA PRO A 150 8.42 1.33 -6.12
C PRO A 150 9.89 0.99 -5.85
N GLY A 151 10.66 1.91 -5.28
CA GLY A 151 12.12 1.81 -5.20
C GLY A 151 12.81 2.23 -6.49
N GLU A 152 14.11 1.96 -6.57
CA GLU A 152 14.97 2.45 -7.67
C GLU A 152 15.43 1.32 -8.61
N ASP A 153 15.07 0.06 -8.30
CA ASP A 153 15.63 -1.11 -9.00
C ASP A 153 14.75 -1.60 -10.18
N ASP A 154 13.54 -1.06 -10.33
CA ASP A 154 12.57 -1.33 -11.42
C ASP A 154 12.25 -2.83 -11.63
N VAL A 155 12.24 -3.62 -10.56
CA VAL A 155 11.99 -5.06 -10.66
C VAL A 155 10.48 -5.36 -10.60
N PRO A 156 9.89 -5.91 -11.67
CA PRO A 156 8.48 -6.27 -11.69
C PRO A 156 8.19 -7.52 -10.83
N ASN A 157 6.93 -7.63 -10.40
CA ASN A 157 6.48 -8.75 -9.56
C ASN A 157 6.73 -10.14 -10.15
N GLY A 158 6.68 -10.27 -11.48
CA GLY A 158 6.98 -11.54 -12.16
C GLY A 158 8.39 -12.08 -11.90
N ILE A 159 9.32 -11.26 -11.44
CA ILE A 159 10.68 -11.63 -11.04
C ILE A 159 10.87 -11.48 -9.54
N LEU A 160 10.36 -10.40 -8.95
CA LEU A 160 10.60 -10.06 -7.56
C LEU A 160 9.98 -11.09 -6.59
N LEU A 161 8.73 -11.51 -6.83
CA LEU A 161 8.01 -12.44 -5.95
C LEU A 161 8.62 -13.85 -5.95
N PRO A 162 8.89 -14.51 -7.12
CA PRO A 162 9.60 -15.80 -7.11
C PRO A 162 10.96 -15.72 -6.41
N ARG A 163 11.71 -14.64 -6.62
CA ARG A 163 13.00 -14.44 -5.94
C ARG A 163 12.84 -14.28 -4.42
N ALA A 164 11.79 -13.56 -3.97
CA ALA A 164 11.47 -13.45 -2.55
C ALA A 164 11.09 -14.82 -1.96
N ALA A 165 10.32 -15.63 -2.70
CA ALA A 165 9.92 -16.98 -2.26
C ALA A 165 11.10 -17.96 -2.10
N GLU A 166 12.16 -17.81 -2.90
CA GLU A 166 13.37 -18.63 -2.77
C GLU A 166 14.17 -18.31 -1.49
N GLU A 167 14.10 -17.08 -0.99
CA GLU A 167 15.01 -16.58 0.04
C GLU A 167 14.33 -16.41 1.42
N LEU A 168 13.06 -15.96 1.46
CA LEU A 168 12.34 -15.65 2.70
C LEU A 168 11.82 -16.91 3.39
N LYS A 169 11.91 -16.92 4.72
CA LYS A 169 11.32 -17.96 5.59
C LYS A 169 10.02 -17.52 6.23
N ILE A 170 9.88 -16.22 6.51
CA ILE A 170 8.63 -15.62 6.99
C ILE A 170 7.63 -15.46 5.84
N PRO A 171 6.30 -15.44 6.12
CA PRO A 171 5.31 -15.22 5.07
C PRO A 171 5.45 -13.83 4.45
N PHE A 172 5.08 -13.73 3.17
CA PHE A 172 5.01 -12.46 2.50
C PHE A 172 3.74 -12.32 1.64
N VAL A 173 3.33 -11.10 1.41
CA VAL A 173 2.25 -10.74 0.49
C VAL A 173 2.79 -10.02 -0.73
N ALA A 174 2.16 -10.25 -1.88
CA ALA A 174 2.44 -9.51 -3.10
C ALA A 174 1.80 -8.13 -3.05
N SER A 175 2.52 -7.09 -3.43
CA SER A 175 2.02 -5.72 -3.54
C SER A 175 2.51 -5.08 -4.85
N GLY A 176 1.73 -4.11 -5.38
CA GLY A 176 1.94 -3.58 -6.72
C GLY A 176 1.30 -4.46 -7.80
N GLY A 177 0.46 -3.88 -8.65
CA GLY A 177 -0.24 -4.61 -9.70
C GLY A 177 -1.38 -5.53 -9.22
N MET A 178 -1.77 -5.48 -7.96
CA MET A 178 -2.78 -6.35 -7.36
C MET A 178 -4.17 -5.69 -7.36
N ALA A 179 -5.18 -6.33 -8.00
CA ALA A 179 -6.53 -5.75 -8.10
C ALA A 179 -7.68 -6.76 -8.12
N ASN A 180 -7.46 -7.99 -8.50
CA ASN A 180 -8.52 -8.95 -8.78
C ASN A 180 -8.10 -10.40 -8.47
N ALA A 181 -8.99 -11.34 -8.75
CA ALA A 181 -8.74 -12.77 -8.51
C ALA A 181 -7.50 -13.32 -9.26
N ARG A 182 -7.26 -12.85 -10.50
CA ARG A 182 -6.07 -13.28 -11.27
C ARG A 182 -4.79 -12.80 -10.61
N SER A 183 -4.80 -11.59 -10.04
CA SER A 183 -3.69 -11.06 -9.26
C SER A 183 -3.42 -11.93 -8.02
N LEU A 184 -4.46 -12.29 -7.27
CA LEU A 184 -4.32 -13.16 -6.09
C LEU A 184 -3.75 -14.54 -6.46
N VAL A 185 -4.34 -15.19 -7.48
CA VAL A 185 -3.89 -16.53 -7.90
C VAL A 185 -2.45 -16.50 -8.42
N SER A 186 -2.07 -15.46 -9.19
CA SER A 186 -0.68 -15.30 -9.64
C SER A 186 0.29 -15.06 -8.47
N ALA A 187 -0.10 -14.25 -7.49
CA ALA A 187 0.69 -14.02 -6.28
C ALA A 187 0.95 -15.32 -5.52
N LEU A 188 -0.09 -16.15 -5.32
CA LEU A 188 0.02 -17.47 -4.69
C LEU A 188 0.93 -18.41 -5.50
N ALA A 189 0.81 -18.42 -6.82
CA ALA A 189 1.66 -19.22 -7.70
C ALA A 189 3.15 -18.77 -7.66
N PHE A 190 3.41 -17.50 -7.41
CA PHE A 190 4.76 -16.97 -7.22
C PHE A 190 5.31 -17.16 -5.79
N GLY A 191 4.54 -17.79 -4.89
CA GLY A 191 4.96 -18.10 -3.52
C GLY A 191 4.58 -17.09 -2.46
N ALA A 192 3.87 -16.01 -2.82
CA ALA A 192 3.24 -15.13 -1.84
C ALA A 192 2.05 -15.83 -1.15
N GLU A 193 1.67 -15.38 0.02
CA GLU A 193 0.57 -15.96 0.80
C GLU A 193 -0.63 -15.03 0.96
N GLY A 194 -0.72 -14.07 0.08
CA GLY A 194 -1.78 -13.08 -0.01
C GLY A 194 -1.36 -11.92 -0.89
N MET A 195 -2.21 -10.91 -0.95
CA MET A 195 -1.93 -9.68 -1.67
C MET A 195 -2.25 -8.44 -0.85
N ASN A 196 -1.48 -7.38 -1.09
CA ASN A 196 -1.69 -6.05 -0.54
C ASN A 196 -2.10 -5.12 -1.69
N MET A 197 -3.25 -4.47 -1.58
CA MET A 197 -3.80 -3.58 -2.59
C MET A 197 -3.89 -2.14 -2.07
N GLY A 198 -3.48 -1.18 -2.90
CA GLY A 198 -3.70 0.24 -2.66
C GLY A 198 -4.75 0.80 -3.62
N THR A 199 -4.33 1.08 -4.86
CA THR A 199 -5.13 1.76 -5.89
C THR A 199 -6.51 1.14 -6.10
N ARG A 200 -6.64 -0.20 -6.05
CA ARG A 200 -7.94 -0.87 -6.17
C ARG A 200 -8.91 -0.46 -5.06
N PHE A 201 -8.44 -0.32 -3.82
CA PHE A 201 -9.29 0.10 -2.70
C PHE A 201 -9.65 1.59 -2.72
N ILE A 202 -8.85 2.45 -3.39
CA ILE A 202 -9.24 3.85 -3.63
C ILE A 202 -10.55 3.90 -4.45
N ALA A 203 -10.74 2.97 -5.41
CA ALA A 203 -11.93 2.84 -6.22
C ALA A 203 -12.98 1.92 -5.55
N THR A 204 -13.32 2.19 -4.28
CA THR A 204 -14.43 1.57 -3.55
C THR A 204 -15.38 2.63 -2.99
N LYS A 205 -16.62 2.24 -2.67
CA LYS A 205 -17.62 3.17 -2.14
C LYS A 205 -17.19 3.78 -0.81
N GLU A 206 -16.55 2.97 0.05
CA GLU A 206 -16.16 3.35 1.42
C GLU A 206 -14.83 4.13 1.49
N ALA A 207 -14.04 4.16 0.42
CA ALA A 207 -12.85 5.01 0.39
C ALA A 207 -13.24 6.48 0.54
N PRO A 208 -12.72 7.20 1.55
CA PRO A 208 -13.11 8.59 1.83
C PRO A 208 -12.38 9.57 0.90
N VAL A 209 -12.49 9.34 -0.38
CA VAL A 209 -11.94 10.18 -1.44
C VAL A 209 -13.04 10.69 -2.34
N HIS A 210 -12.82 11.82 -3.01
CA HIS A 210 -13.80 12.44 -3.90
C HIS A 210 -14.13 11.52 -5.09
N ASP A 211 -15.39 11.54 -5.54
CA ASP A 211 -15.86 10.68 -6.62
C ASP A 211 -15.13 10.90 -7.94
N ASN A 212 -14.64 12.12 -8.22
CA ASN A 212 -13.80 12.39 -9.39
C ASN A 212 -12.55 11.49 -9.42
N VAL A 213 -11.93 11.24 -8.25
CA VAL A 213 -10.75 10.37 -8.14
C VAL A 213 -11.11 8.94 -8.49
N LYS A 214 -12.25 8.44 -7.94
CA LYS A 214 -12.74 7.08 -8.23
C LYS A 214 -13.06 6.91 -9.71
N GLN A 215 -13.75 7.88 -10.29
CA GLN A 215 -14.10 7.88 -11.71
C GLN A 215 -12.85 7.95 -12.60
N ARG A 216 -11.88 8.80 -12.23
CA ARG A 216 -10.60 8.90 -12.97
C ARG A 216 -9.82 7.58 -12.96
N LEU A 217 -9.88 6.80 -11.87
CA LEU A 217 -9.29 5.47 -11.81
C LEU A 217 -9.99 4.47 -12.73
N VAL A 218 -11.32 4.50 -12.79
CA VAL A 218 -12.11 3.63 -13.68
C VAL A 218 -11.86 3.92 -15.16
N GLU A 219 -11.57 5.17 -15.50
CA GLU A 219 -11.28 5.61 -16.87
C GLU A 219 -9.80 5.41 -17.27
N ALA A 220 -8.91 5.20 -16.29
CA ALA A 220 -7.48 5.11 -16.54
C ALA A 220 -7.07 3.77 -17.16
N SER A 221 -6.07 3.83 -18.03
CA SER A 221 -5.38 2.64 -18.54
C SER A 221 -4.08 2.39 -17.77
N GLU A 222 -3.49 1.21 -17.98
CA GLU A 222 -2.18 0.82 -17.47
C GLU A 222 -1.02 1.70 -17.97
N LEU A 223 -1.26 2.48 -19.04
CA LEU A 223 -0.28 3.36 -19.66
C LEU A 223 -0.26 4.78 -19.08
N GLU A 224 -1.21 5.11 -18.22
CA GLU A 224 -1.41 6.47 -17.70
C GLU A 224 -0.73 6.73 -16.35
N THR A 225 0.34 6.02 -16.05
CA THR A 225 1.18 6.35 -14.90
C THR A 225 2.57 6.82 -15.34
N ARG A 226 3.21 7.64 -14.52
CA ARG A 226 4.60 8.10 -14.70
C ARG A 226 5.38 7.91 -13.42
N LEU A 227 6.70 7.74 -13.56
CA LEU A 227 7.65 7.81 -12.46
C LEU A 227 8.22 9.24 -12.41
N VAL A 228 8.11 9.86 -11.25
CA VAL A 228 8.64 11.21 -10.98
C VAL A 228 9.61 11.14 -9.80
N MET A 229 10.36 12.21 -9.55
CA MET A 229 11.33 12.37 -8.46
C MET A 229 12.50 11.38 -8.48
N ARG A 230 12.75 10.71 -9.61
CA ARG A 230 13.87 9.78 -9.77
C ARG A 230 15.25 10.46 -9.58
N PRO A 231 15.49 11.69 -10.07
CA PRO A 231 16.75 12.40 -9.81
C PRO A 231 17.04 12.65 -8.32
N LEU A 232 15.98 12.70 -7.51
CA LEU A 232 16.05 12.84 -6.05
C LEU A 232 16.22 11.52 -5.30
N ARG A 233 16.28 10.38 -5.99
CA ARG A 233 16.21 9.03 -5.40
C ARG A 233 15.02 8.85 -4.45
N ASN A 234 13.92 9.43 -4.82
CA ASN A 234 12.62 9.34 -4.15
C ASN A 234 11.54 9.03 -5.18
N THR A 235 11.84 8.08 -6.05
CA THR A 235 10.99 7.72 -7.19
C THR A 235 9.57 7.40 -6.73
N GLU A 236 8.59 8.09 -7.31
CA GLU A 236 7.17 7.87 -7.06
C GLU A 236 6.43 7.59 -8.37
N ARG A 237 5.53 6.59 -8.34
CA ARG A 237 4.60 6.33 -9.44
C ARG A 237 3.28 7.03 -9.17
N VAL A 238 2.90 7.89 -10.12
CA VAL A 238 1.73 8.77 -10.03
C VAL A 238 0.87 8.66 -11.29
N LEU A 239 -0.42 9.00 -11.19
CA LEU A 239 -1.30 9.10 -12.36
C LEU A 239 -1.01 10.39 -13.13
N VAL A 240 -1.04 10.30 -14.46
CA VAL A 240 -0.81 11.44 -15.35
C VAL A 240 -1.86 12.52 -15.14
N ASN A 241 -1.39 13.75 -14.94
CA ASN A 241 -2.15 15.00 -14.89
C ASN A 241 -1.22 16.18 -15.20
N LYS A 242 -1.75 17.41 -15.22
CA LYS A 242 -0.95 18.60 -15.52
C LYS A 242 0.20 18.85 -14.54
N ALA A 243 0.00 18.55 -13.25
CA ALA A 243 1.08 18.69 -12.27
C ALA A 243 2.22 17.70 -12.56
N VAL A 244 1.89 16.48 -12.96
CA VAL A 244 2.89 15.46 -13.35
C VAL A 244 3.65 15.88 -14.60
N ASP A 245 2.97 16.41 -15.61
CA ASP A 245 3.63 16.92 -16.82
C ASP A 245 4.61 18.04 -16.49
N GLN A 246 4.22 18.97 -15.60
CA GLN A 246 5.10 20.05 -15.13
C GLN A 246 6.31 19.51 -14.35
N ILE A 247 6.13 18.52 -13.48
CA ILE A 247 7.25 17.87 -12.77
C ILE A 247 8.23 17.29 -13.78
N MET A 248 7.75 16.57 -14.79
CA MET A 248 8.61 15.96 -15.81
C MET A 248 9.36 17.00 -16.64
N GLU A 249 8.74 18.15 -16.96
CA GLU A 249 9.39 19.29 -17.63
C GLU A 249 10.49 19.89 -16.76
N ILE A 250 10.22 20.12 -15.47
CA ILE A 250 11.21 20.62 -14.50
C ILE A 250 12.38 19.64 -14.39
N GLU A 251 12.14 18.35 -14.18
CA GLU A 251 13.18 17.33 -14.13
C GLU A 251 14.03 17.28 -15.41
N ALA A 252 13.40 17.45 -16.57
CA ALA A 252 14.10 17.49 -17.85
C ALA A 252 15.01 18.71 -17.97
N SER A 253 14.61 19.87 -17.42
CA SER A 253 15.42 21.10 -17.44
C SER A 253 16.64 21.04 -16.51
N HIS A 254 16.60 20.17 -15.48
CA HIS A 254 17.67 20.00 -14.49
C HIS A 254 18.68 18.88 -14.85
N LYS A 255 18.57 18.24 -16.02
CA LYS A 255 19.46 17.12 -16.41
C LYS A 255 20.94 17.46 -16.35
N ASP A 256 21.31 18.71 -16.66
CA ASP A 256 22.67 19.17 -16.69
C ASP A 256 23.11 19.98 -15.44
N ASN A 257 22.17 20.29 -14.54
CA ASN A 257 22.40 21.04 -13.31
C ASN A 257 21.84 20.25 -12.10
N ASN A 258 22.67 19.37 -11.55
CA ASN A 258 22.31 18.42 -10.51
C ASN A 258 22.34 19.06 -9.10
N ASP A 259 21.61 20.16 -8.87
CA ASP A 259 21.33 20.59 -7.50
C ASP A 259 19.99 20.01 -7.02
N PRO A 260 20.02 18.95 -6.18
CA PRO A 260 18.80 18.32 -5.69
C PRO A 260 17.90 19.26 -4.87
N ASN A 261 18.46 20.28 -4.24
CA ASN A 261 17.70 21.21 -3.40
C ASN A 261 16.86 22.15 -4.29
N THR A 262 17.45 22.71 -5.34
CA THR A 262 16.74 23.56 -6.29
C THR A 262 15.62 22.78 -6.98
N LEU A 263 15.90 21.56 -7.45
CA LEU A 263 14.90 20.69 -8.03
C LEU A 263 13.74 20.41 -7.06
N LEU A 264 14.07 20.08 -5.80
CA LEU A 264 13.06 19.81 -4.78
C LEU A 264 12.19 21.03 -4.47
N GLU A 265 12.78 22.24 -4.42
CA GLU A 265 12.03 23.47 -4.19
C GLU A 265 11.02 23.75 -5.31
N GLU A 266 11.41 23.54 -6.57
CA GLU A 266 10.53 23.77 -7.73
C GLU A 266 9.39 22.76 -7.82
N ILE A 267 9.62 21.46 -7.52
CA ILE A 267 8.57 20.44 -7.60
C ILE A 267 7.69 20.37 -6.34
N ARG A 268 8.14 20.87 -5.19
CA ARG A 268 7.41 20.80 -3.92
C ARG A 268 5.94 21.22 -4.01
N PRO A 269 5.56 22.35 -4.65
CA PRO A 269 4.17 22.77 -4.76
C PRO A 269 3.32 21.77 -5.55
N LEU A 270 3.93 21.02 -6.47
CA LEU A 270 3.25 20.08 -7.36
C LEU A 270 3.07 18.69 -6.72
N VAL A 271 3.79 18.39 -5.62
CA VAL A 271 3.64 17.11 -4.89
C VAL A 271 2.93 17.28 -3.55
N ALA A 272 3.03 18.46 -2.91
CA ALA A 272 2.45 18.71 -1.59
C ALA A 272 0.91 18.84 -1.56
N GLY A 273 0.25 18.84 -2.71
CA GLY A 273 -1.19 19.09 -2.83
C GLY A 273 -2.06 17.85 -2.99
N SER A 274 -1.54 16.66 -2.76
CA SER A 274 -2.28 15.39 -2.98
C SER A 274 -3.58 15.30 -2.16
N GLU A 275 -3.65 15.96 -0.99
CA GLU A 275 -4.89 16.06 -0.21
C GLU A 275 -6.01 16.76 -1.01
N ARG A 276 -5.70 17.85 -1.74
CA ARG A 276 -6.66 18.55 -2.60
C ARG A 276 -7.19 17.66 -3.72
N VAL A 277 -6.33 16.81 -4.28
CA VAL A 277 -6.76 15.83 -5.28
C VAL A 277 -7.73 14.83 -4.65
N LEU A 278 -7.31 14.18 -3.57
CA LEU A 278 -8.04 13.07 -2.98
C LEU A 278 -9.32 13.52 -2.26
N ARG A 279 -9.30 14.67 -1.58
CA ARG A 279 -10.41 15.16 -0.77
C ARG A 279 -11.35 16.09 -1.53
N ASP A 280 -10.80 17.03 -2.30
CA ASP A 280 -11.59 18.08 -2.98
C ASP A 280 -11.92 17.72 -4.43
N GLY A 281 -11.29 16.65 -4.99
CA GLY A 281 -11.51 16.17 -6.35
C GLY A 281 -10.89 17.04 -7.44
N ASP A 282 -9.92 17.92 -7.08
CA ASP A 282 -9.15 18.73 -8.02
C ASP A 282 -8.00 17.87 -8.60
N LEU A 283 -8.33 17.09 -9.63
CA LEU A 283 -7.43 16.08 -10.21
C LEU A 283 -6.12 16.66 -10.76
N GLU A 284 -6.07 17.96 -11.01
CA GLU A 284 -4.93 18.65 -11.58
C GLU A 284 -4.06 19.40 -10.54
N ALA A 285 -4.49 19.40 -9.27
CA ALA A 285 -3.87 20.19 -8.21
C ALA A 285 -2.46 19.76 -7.85
N ALA A 286 -2.17 18.46 -7.94
CA ALA A 286 -0.87 17.90 -7.59
C ALA A 286 -0.70 16.48 -8.16
N ALA A 287 0.53 15.97 -8.11
CA ALA A 287 0.80 14.56 -8.31
C ALA A 287 0.18 13.73 -7.18
N TRP A 288 -0.36 12.56 -7.49
CA TRP A 288 -0.94 11.62 -6.54
C TRP A 288 -0.66 10.18 -6.92
N SER A 289 -0.37 9.36 -5.91
CA SER A 289 0.07 7.98 -6.10
C SER A 289 -0.98 7.11 -6.77
N CYS A 290 -0.59 6.42 -7.84
CA CYS A 290 -1.45 5.47 -8.54
C CYS A 290 -0.59 4.38 -9.19
N GLY A 291 -0.94 3.12 -8.97
CA GLY A 291 -0.26 1.97 -9.59
C GLY A 291 -0.71 1.73 -11.04
N MET A 292 0.12 1.02 -11.82
CA MET A 292 -0.24 0.57 -13.17
C MET A 292 -1.52 -0.28 -13.18
N VAL A 293 -1.89 -0.81 -12.04
CA VAL A 293 -3.11 -1.60 -11.83
C VAL A 293 -4.40 -0.83 -12.13
N ALA A 294 -4.34 0.49 -12.30
CA ALA A 294 -5.49 1.29 -12.75
C ALA A 294 -6.13 0.70 -14.02
N GLY A 295 -5.33 0.17 -14.96
CA GLY A 295 -5.82 -0.52 -16.15
C GLY A 295 -6.63 -1.81 -15.89
N LEU A 296 -6.73 -2.28 -14.64
CA LEU A 296 -7.55 -3.41 -14.23
C LEU A 296 -8.77 -2.99 -13.37
N ILE A 297 -9.02 -1.68 -13.21
CA ILE A 297 -10.09 -1.14 -12.37
C ILE A 297 -11.18 -0.58 -13.28
N HIS A 298 -12.36 -1.21 -13.28
CA HIS A 298 -13.45 -0.86 -14.20
C HIS A 298 -14.76 -0.52 -13.49
N ASP A 299 -14.76 -0.50 -12.15
CA ASP A 299 -15.95 -0.26 -11.32
C ASP A 299 -15.60 0.32 -9.94
N VAL A 300 -16.64 0.76 -9.20
CA VAL A 300 -16.53 1.27 -7.83
C VAL A 300 -17.51 0.48 -6.94
N PRO A 301 -17.15 -0.77 -6.57
CA PRO A 301 -17.96 -1.61 -5.68
C PRO A 301 -17.84 -1.19 -4.22
N THR A 302 -18.62 -1.82 -3.33
CA THR A 302 -18.31 -1.84 -1.90
C THR A 302 -17.08 -2.73 -1.63
N CYS A 303 -16.41 -2.54 -0.48
CA CYS A 303 -15.32 -3.41 -0.06
C CYS A 303 -15.77 -4.88 0.05
N GLN A 304 -16.99 -5.12 0.53
CA GLN A 304 -17.58 -6.47 0.61
C GLN A 304 -17.73 -7.08 -0.79
N GLU A 305 -18.40 -6.37 -1.72
CA GLU A 305 -18.58 -6.85 -3.10
C GLU A 305 -17.25 -7.14 -3.79
N LEU A 306 -16.23 -6.28 -3.57
CA LEU A 306 -14.90 -6.46 -4.13
C LEU A 306 -14.23 -7.73 -3.61
N ILE A 307 -14.18 -7.91 -2.29
CA ILE A 307 -13.50 -9.05 -1.65
C ILE A 307 -14.23 -10.35 -1.97
N ASP A 308 -15.56 -10.38 -1.89
CA ASP A 308 -16.36 -11.57 -2.24
C ASP A 308 -16.12 -11.99 -3.70
N THR A 309 -16.10 -11.03 -4.62
CA THR A 309 -15.84 -11.30 -6.04
C THR A 309 -14.45 -11.87 -6.24
N ILE A 310 -13.41 -11.24 -5.64
CA ILE A 310 -12.03 -11.73 -5.74
C ILE A 310 -11.92 -13.16 -5.22
N MET A 311 -12.51 -13.45 -4.06
CA MET A 311 -12.39 -14.77 -3.44
C MET A 311 -13.14 -15.85 -4.24
N LYS A 312 -14.35 -15.55 -4.70
CA LYS A 312 -15.13 -16.45 -5.55
C LYS A 312 -14.41 -16.77 -6.86
N GLU A 313 -14.00 -15.73 -7.59
CA GLU A 313 -13.32 -15.93 -8.87
C GLU A 313 -11.94 -16.61 -8.70
N ALA A 314 -11.22 -16.35 -7.59
CA ALA A 314 -9.97 -17.06 -7.31
C ALA A 314 -10.18 -18.56 -7.12
N ASP A 315 -11.26 -18.94 -6.42
CA ASP A 315 -11.65 -20.34 -6.25
C ASP A 315 -11.99 -21.00 -7.60
N GLU A 316 -12.75 -20.32 -8.47
CA GLU A 316 -13.06 -20.78 -9.82
C GLU A 316 -11.78 -20.95 -10.67
N ILE A 317 -10.86 -19.99 -10.63
CA ILE A 317 -9.59 -20.09 -11.37
C ILE A 317 -8.78 -21.29 -10.92
N ILE A 318 -8.66 -21.51 -9.61
CA ILE A 318 -7.87 -22.62 -9.04
C ILE A 318 -8.53 -23.96 -9.35
N ASN A 319 -9.81 -24.11 -9.04
CA ASN A 319 -10.49 -25.42 -9.07
C ASN A 319 -10.97 -25.82 -10.48
N GLU A 320 -11.27 -24.88 -11.33
CA GLU A 320 -11.74 -25.19 -12.70
C GLU A 320 -10.63 -24.98 -13.73
N ARG A 321 -10.15 -23.76 -13.89
CA ARG A 321 -9.20 -23.44 -14.97
C ARG A 321 -7.84 -24.11 -14.79
N LEU A 322 -7.17 -23.93 -13.65
CA LEU A 322 -5.83 -24.50 -13.46
C LEU A 322 -5.88 -26.03 -13.30
N ASN A 323 -6.90 -26.55 -12.65
CA ASN A 323 -7.10 -27.99 -12.50
C ASN A 323 -7.34 -28.67 -13.86
N SER A 324 -7.97 -28.02 -14.84
CA SER A 324 -8.16 -28.56 -16.18
C SER A 324 -6.83 -28.82 -16.91
N TYR A 325 -5.77 -28.06 -16.63
CA TYR A 325 -4.44 -28.28 -17.20
C TYR A 325 -3.68 -29.42 -16.51
N ALA A 326 -3.94 -29.65 -15.22
CA ALA A 326 -3.29 -30.73 -14.46
C ALA A 326 -3.86 -32.12 -14.80
N ASN A 327 -5.11 -32.18 -15.28
CA ASN A 327 -5.84 -33.42 -15.58
C ASN A 327 -6.00 -33.68 -17.09
N ALA A 328 -5.33 -32.90 -17.94
CA ALA A 328 -5.28 -33.10 -19.40
C ALA A 328 -4.05 -33.96 -19.77
#